data_5a364086b625f9bbfa4fefe3896b1b1b
#
_entry.id   5a364086b625f9bbfa4fefe3896b1b1b
#
_cell.length_a   1.000
_cell.length_b   1.000
_cell.length_c   1.000
_cell.angle_alpha   90.00
_cell.angle_beta   90.00
_cell.angle_gamma   90.00
#
_symmetry.space_group_name_H-M   'P 1'
#
loop_
_entity.id
_entity.type
_entity.pdbx_description
1 polymer ?
#
loop_
_entity_poly.entity_id
_entity_poly.type
_entity_poly.pdbx_seq_one_letter_code
_entity_poly.pdbx_strand_id
1 'polypeptide(L)'
;MPVFPAPRLVVQAESLGWLAANPASAGSSVITSLPDISELAPFQLEAWRAWFIAAASTVIRWVPEGGVAIFYQSDIRHQHVWIDKGHLISRAAEDEQATLIWHKIVCRSRPGTITPGRPSYSHMLCVSKSPFATPTRPGPDVLADAGYMPWSRAMGENACRVACRFLRDETATTTVVDPFCGEGSVLAVANALGFTAVGIDLSARRCKVARQQILDSSSRR
;
A
#
# COMPACT_ATOMS: atom_id res chain seq x y z
N MET A 1 -13.23 21.18 19.89
CA MET A 1 -13.81 21.35 18.57
C MET A 1 -14.23 19.99 18.04
N PRO A 2 -15.41 19.81 17.45
CA PRO A 2 -15.76 18.53 16.82
C PRO A 2 -14.77 18.29 15.66
N VAL A 3 -14.02 17.20 15.77
CA VAL A 3 -13.13 16.75 14.69
C VAL A 3 -14.05 16.08 13.68
N PHE A 4 -14.39 16.78 12.60
CA PHE A 4 -15.04 16.14 11.46
C PHE A 4 -14.08 15.11 10.88
N PRO A 5 -14.55 13.91 10.53
CA PRO A 5 -13.70 12.92 9.88
C PRO A 5 -13.15 13.52 8.57
N ALA A 6 -11.86 13.31 8.33
CA ALA A 6 -11.24 13.78 7.09
C ALA A 6 -11.95 13.17 5.86
N PRO A 7 -12.05 13.89 4.75
CA PRO A 7 -12.80 13.45 3.57
C PRO A 7 -12.29 12.12 3.02
N ARG A 8 -13.23 11.26 2.58
CA ARG A 8 -12.94 10.01 1.88
C ARG A 8 -13.73 9.94 0.58
N LEU A 9 -13.00 9.69 -0.50
CA LEU A 9 -13.57 9.40 -1.81
C LEU A 9 -13.24 7.96 -2.19
N VAL A 10 -14.24 7.17 -2.61
CA VAL A 10 -14.02 5.82 -3.14
C VAL A 10 -14.66 5.71 -4.52
N VAL A 11 -13.85 5.45 -5.52
CA VAL A 11 -14.22 5.38 -6.92
C VAL A 11 -14.21 3.93 -7.40
N GLN A 12 -15.28 3.48 -8.05
CA GLN A 12 -15.27 2.22 -8.75
C GLN A 12 -14.72 2.44 -10.16
N ALA A 13 -13.49 2.01 -10.40
CA ALA A 13 -12.82 2.16 -11.69
C ALA A 13 -11.67 1.15 -11.84
N GLU A 14 -11.19 0.99 -13.07
CA GLU A 14 -9.90 0.36 -13.31
C GLU A 14 -8.78 1.32 -12.86
N SER A 15 -7.89 0.82 -12.01
CA SER A 15 -6.98 1.64 -11.22
C SER A 15 -5.97 2.41 -12.05
N LEU A 16 -5.32 1.76 -13.02
CA LEU A 16 -4.27 2.38 -13.81
C LEU A 16 -4.84 3.41 -14.79
N GLY A 17 -6.00 3.12 -15.38
CA GLY A 17 -6.76 4.05 -16.21
C GLY A 17 -7.23 5.27 -15.42
N TRP A 18 -7.65 5.07 -14.15
CA TRP A 18 -8.01 6.17 -13.28
C TRP A 18 -6.81 7.08 -12.98
N LEU A 19 -5.64 6.49 -12.64
CA LEU A 19 -4.42 7.25 -12.40
C LEU A 19 -4.02 8.07 -13.65
N ALA A 20 -4.12 7.48 -14.85
CA ALA A 20 -3.82 8.17 -16.09
C ALA A 20 -4.74 9.36 -16.37
N ALA A 21 -6.02 9.23 -16.01
CA ALA A 21 -7.04 10.27 -16.24
C ALA A 21 -7.08 11.34 -15.14
N ASN A 22 -6.47 11.11 -13.97
CA ASN A 22 -6.52 11.97 -12.80
C ASN A 22 -5.10 12.27 -12.30
N PRO A 23 -4.43 13.29 -12.84
CA PRO A 23 -3.10 13.69 -12.40
C PRO A 23 -3.04 13.95 -10.89
N ALA A 24 -1.93 13.59 -10.27
CA ALA A 24 -1.74 13.80 -8.84
C ALA A 24 -1.69 15.30 -8.51
N SER A 25 -2.38 15.71 -7.46
CA SER A 25 -2.21 17.02 -6.86
C SER A 25 -0.99 17.08 -5.95
N ALA A 26 -0.42 18.25 -5.76
CA ALA A 26 0.61 18.46 -4.74
C ALA A 26 0.11 17.96 -3.36
N GLY A 27 1.00 17.36 -2.58
CA GLY A 27 0.66 16.76 -1.29
C GLY A 27 -0.04 15.40 -1.38
N SER A 28 -0.07 14.75 -2.56
CA SER A 28 -0.53 13.37 -2.70
C SER A 28 0.61 12.38 -2.47
N SER A 29 0.34 11.30 -1.74
CA SER A 29 1.20 10.11 -1.64
C SER A 29 0.37 8.85 -1.80
N VAL A 30 1.00 7.76 -2.16
CA VAL A 30 0.34 6.47 -2.35
C VAL A 30 0.73 5.49 -1.25
N ILE A 31 -0.26 4.77 -0.70
CA ILE A 31 -0.05 3.56 0.10
C ILE A 31 -0.93 2.48 -0.53
N THR A 32 -0.35 1.40 -1.02
CA THR A 32 -1.11 0.40 -1.77
C THR A 32 -0.52 -1.01 -1.72
N SER A 33 -1.34 -1.98 -2.12
CA SER A 33 -0.95 -3.37 -2.35
C SER A 33 -1.45 -3.81 -3.73
N LEU A 34 -0.53 -4.17 -4.62
CA LEU A 34 -0.89 -4.61 -5.97
C LEU A 34 -1.49 -6.02 -5.96
N PRO A 35 -2.46 -6.33 -6.85
CA PRO A 35 -3.11 -7.62 -6.92
C PRO A 35 -2.16 -8.79 -7.20
N ASP A 36 -2.46 -9.93 -6.61
CA ASP A 36 -1.80 -11.19 -6.91
C ASP A 36 -2.24 -11.77 -8.25
N ILE A 37 -1.41 -12.68 -8.81
CA ILE A 37 -1.75 -13.42 -10.03
C ILE A 37 -3.11 -14.13 -9.91
N SER A 38 -3.48 -14.61 -8.73
CA SER A 38 -4.77 -15.26 -8.48
C SER A 38 -5.97 -14.29 -8.52
N GLU A 39 -5.74 -12.99 -8.52
CA GLU A 39 -6.77 -11.95 -8.58
C GLU A 39 -6.97 -11.41 -9.99
N LEU A 40 -6.05 -11.70 -10.89
CA LEU A 40 -6.01 -11.20 -12.27
C LEU A 40 -6.06 -12.37 -13.27
N ALA A 41 -7.05 -13.25 -13.17
CA ALA A 41 -7.20 -14.35 -14.12
C ALA A 41 -7.67 -13.85 -15.51
N PRO A 42 -7.19 -14.43 -16.62
CA PRO A 42 -6.26 -15.56 -16.74
C PRO A 42 -4.83 -15.15 -17.12
N PHE A 43 -4.04 -14.61 -16.19
CA PHE A 43 -2.65 -14.29 -16.49
C PHE A 43 -1.74 -15.52 -16.41
N GLN A 44 -0.84 -15.68 -17.38
CA GLN A 44 0.37 -16.50 -17.23
C GLN A 44 1.39 -15.77 -16.35
N LEU A 45 2.26 -16.50 -15.67
CA LEU A 45 3.19 -15.95 -14.68
C LEU A 45 4.03 -14.78 -15.25
N GLU A 46 4.63 -14.95 -16.42
CA GLU A 46 5.49 -13.91 -17.00
C GLU A 46 4.70 -12.67 -17.42
N ALA A 47 3.50 -12.85 -17.97
CA ALA A 47 2.61 -11.73 -18.28
C ALA A 47 2.16 -10.98 -17.02
N TRP A 48 1.88 -11.73 -15.93
CA TRP A 48 1.58 -11.10 -14.64
C TRP A 48 2.78 -10.36 -14.05
N ARG A 49 3.99 -10.90 -14.13
CA ARG A 49 5.21 -10.21 -13.68
C ARG A 49 5.42 -8.90 -14.43
N ALA A 50 5.28 -8.93 -15.76
CA ALA A 50 5.39 -7.73 -16.58
C ALA A 50 4.33 -6.69 -16.21
N TRP A 51 3.07 -7.13 -16.05
CA TRP A 51 1.99 -6.27 -15.58
C TRP A 51 2.27 -5.69 -14.19
N PHE A 52 2.75 -6.50 -13.25
CA PHE A 52 3.03 -6.09 -11.86
C PHE A 52 4.09 -4.99 -11.81
N ILE A 53 5.20 -5.15 -12.55
CA ILE A 53 6.25 -4.14 -12.68
C ILE A 53 5.67 -2.87 -13.33
N ALA A 54 4.96 -2.99 -14.46
CA ALA A 54 4.37 -1.84 -15.14
C ALA A 54 3.35 -1.09 -14.27
N ALA A 55 2.55 -1.80 -13.47
CA ALA A 55 1.62 -1.21 -12.53
C ALA A 55 2.35 -0.45 -11.40
N ALA A 56 3.41 -1.05 -10.84
CA ALA A 56 4.24 -0.39 -9.84
C ALA A 56 4.91 0.88 -10.41
N SER A 57 5.49 0.78 -11.62
CA SER A 57 6.07 1.92 -12.35
C SER A 57 5.04 3.04 -12.57
N THR A 58 3.81 2.68 -12.96
CA THR A 58 2.73 3.66 -13.14
C THR A 58 2.40 4.38 -11.84
N VAL A 59 2.31 3.66 -10.73
CA VAL A 59 2.07 4.25 -9.40
C VAL A 59 3.22 5.18 -9.00
N ILE A 60 4.48 4.77 -9.20
CA ILE A 60 5.65 5.59 -8.86
C ILE A 60 5.67 6.86 -9.71
N ARG A 61 5.43 6.76 -11.03
CA ARG A 61 5.36 7.92 -11.93
C ARG A 61 4.27 8.89 -11.56
N TRP A 62 3.11 8.37 -11.14
CA TRP A 62 1.95 9.18 -10.78
C TRP A 62 2.18 10.07 -9.56
N VAL A 63 2.94 9.61 -8.57
CA VAL A 63 3.23 10.38 -7.35
C VAL A 63 3.92 11.72 -7.72
N PRO A 64 3.46 12.88 -7.19
CA PRO A 64 4.06 14.17 -7.50
C PRO A 64 5.43 14.35 -6.82
N GLU A 65 6.14 15.41 -7.20
CA GLU A 65 7.33 15.86 -6.50
C GLU A 65 7.05 16.05 -5.00
N GLY A 66 7.97 15.56 -4.15
CA GLY A 66 7.84 15.61 -2.69
C GLY A 66 6.86 14.59 -2.09
N GLY A 67 6.15 13.82 -2.92
CA GLY A 67 5.35 12.67 -2.50
C GLY A 67 6.15 11.38 -2.49
N VAL A 68 5.55 10.32 -1.91
CA VAL A 68 6.13 8.96 -1.89
C VAL A 68 5.11 7.91 -2.28
N ALA A 69 5.59 6.78 -2.80
CA ALA A 69 4.80 5.56 -2.97
C ALA A 69 5.24 4.51 -1.96
N ILE A 70 4.30 4.02 -1.16
CA ILE A 70 4.53 2.95 -0.18
C ILE A 70 3.78 1.71 -0.65
N PHE A 71 4.53 0.65 -0.93
CA PHE A 71 4.00 -0.64 -1.38
C PHE A 71 4.05 -1.66 -0.24
N TYR A 72 2.93 -2.32 0.02
CA TYR A 72 2.82 -3.43 0.95
C TYR A 72 2.58 -4.73 0.19
N GLN A 73 3.56 -5.65 0.17
CA GLN A 73 3.49 -6.84 -0.66
C GLN A 73 3.92 -8.09 0.09
N SER A 74 3.10 -9.14 0.03
CA SER A 74 3.53 -10.49 0.46
C SER A 74 3.98 -11.26 -0.77
N ASP A 75 5.10 -11.97 -0.65
CA ASP A 75 5.55 -12.91 -1.67
C ASP A 75 4.51 -14.00 -1.92
N ILE A 76 4.60 -14.62 -3.06
CA ILE A 76 3.74 -15.72 -3.44
C ILE A 76 4.55 -16.93 -3.89
N ARG A 77 3.94 -18.10 -3.77
CA ARG A 77 4.43 -19.31 -4.40
C ARG A 77 3.46 -19.71 -5.51
N HIS A 78 3.95 -19.74 -6.74
CA HIS A 78 3.18 -20.14 -7.91
C HIS A 78 3.88 -21.29 -8.64
N GLN A 79 3.20 -22.42 -8.86
CA GLN A 79 3.76 -23.61 -9.53
C GLN A 79 5.15 -23.99 -9.00
N HIS A 80 5.28 -24.06 -7.67
CA HIS A 80 6.53 -24.36 -6.93
C HIS A 80 7.64 -23.31 -7.00
N VAL A 81 7.45 -22.21 -7.74
CA VAL A 81 8.40 -21.08 -7.81
C VAL A 81 8.04 -20.04 -6.75
N TRP A 82 9.03 -19.61 -5.97
CA TRP A 82 8.90 -18.47 -5.07
C TRP A 82 9.07 -17.17 -5.85
N ILE A 83 8.16 -16.25 -5.66
CA ILE A 83 8.18 -14.95 -6.34
C ILE A 83 8.32 -13.87 -5.28
N ASP A 84 9.48 -13.23 -5.28
CA ASP A 84 9.80 -12.10 -4.45
C ASP A 84 9.18 -10.83 -5.04
N LYS A 85 8.06 -10.37 -4.44
CA LYS A 85 7.38 -9.15 -4.89
C LYS A 85 8.09 -7.88 -4.41
N GLY A 86 8.86 -7.96 -3.33
CA GLY A 86 9.72 -6.86 -2.91
C GLY A 86 10.77 -6.54 -3.98
N HIS A 87 11.38 -7.57 -4.56
CA HIS A 87 12.31 -7.41 -5.70
C HIS A 87 11.61 -6.79 -6.94
N LEU A 88 10.38 -7.22 -7.26
CA LEU A 88 9.65 -6.64 -8.41
C LEU A 88 9.34 -5.15 -8.21
N ILE A 89 9.02 -4.72 -6.99
CA ILE A 89 8.84 -3.29 -6.66
C ILE A 89 10.17 -2.53 -6.77
N SER A 90 11.27 -3.10 -6.24
CA SER A 90 12.60 -2.49 -6.33
C SER A 90 13.02 -2.29 -7.78
N ARG A 91 12.79 -3.28 -8.64
CA ARG A 91 13.04 -3.18 -10.07
C ARG A 91 12.22 -2.07 -10.73
N ALA A 92 10.92 -1.99 -10.43
CA ALA A 92 10.07 -0.90 -10.94
C ALA A 92 10.59 0.48 -10.48
N ALA A 93 11.10 0.59 -9.24
CA ALA A 93 11.70 1.82 -8.74
C ALA A 93 12.99 2.19 -9.50
N GLU A 94 13.86 1.22 -9.80
CA GLU A 94 15.07 1.42 -10.60
C GLU A 94 14.72 1.87 -12.03
N ASP A 95 13.75 1.22 -12.68
CA ASP A 95 13.28 1.58 -14.03
C ASP A 95 12.73 3.02 -14.09
N GLU A 96 12.13 3.51 -12.99
CA GLU A 96 11.61 4.88 -12.86
C GLU A 96 12.61 5.87 -12.23
N GLN A 97 13.86 5.46 -12.03
CA GLN A 97 14.90 6.27 -11.38
C GLN A 97 14.48 6.79 -10.00
N ALA A 98 13.60 6.07 -9.32
CA ALA A 98 13.13 6.40 -7.98
C ALA A 98 14.05 5.79 -6.91
N THR A 99 14.23 6.51 -5.80
CA THR A 99 15.07 6.10 -4.68
C THR A 99 14.25 5.29 -3.67
N LEU A 100 14.78 4.16 -3.24
CA LEU A 100 14.26 3.42 -2.09
C LEU A 100 14.63 4.19 -0.81
N ILE A 101 13.62 4.73 -0.12
CA ILE A 101 13.80 5.49 1.13
C ILE A 101 13.98 4.53 2.31
N TRP A 102 13.15 3.51 2.39
CA TRP A 102 13.26 2.43 3.38
C TRP A 102 12.52 1.18 2.92
N HIS A 103 12.97 0.04 3.46
CA HIS A 103 12.33 -1.27 3.32
C HIS A 103 12.12 -1.87 4.70
N LYS A 104 10.88 -2.19 5.04
CA LYS A 104 10.51 -2.80 6.31
C LYS A 104 9.88 -4.17 6.07
N ILE A 105 10.09 -5.06 7.04
CA ILE A 105 9.43 -6.37 7.09
C ILE A 105 8.29 -6.30 8.09
N VAL A 106 7.11 -6.73 7.67
CA VAL A 106 5.91 -6.77 8.52
C VAL A 106 5.53 -8.22 8.75
N CYS A 107 5.65 -8.69 9.98
CA CYS A 107 5.26 -10.05 10.34
C CYS A 107 3.74 -10.20 10.32
N ARG A 108 3.25 -11.18 9.55
CA ARG A 108 1.82 -11.55 9.48
C ARG A 108 1.46 -12.64 10.48
N SER A 109 2.46 -13.33 10.99
CA SER A 109 2.40 -14.30 12.07
C SER A 109 3.54 -14.01 13.03
N ARG A 110 3.47 -14.53 14.24
CA ARG A 110 4.56 -14.36 15.21
C ARG A 110 5.89 -14.82 14.61
N PRO A 111 6.98 -14.06 14.81
CA PRO A 111 8.31 -14.48 14.38
C PRO A 111 8.62 -15.92 14.83
N GLY A 112 9.21 -16.72 13.94
CA GLY A 112 9.46 -18.14 14.18
C GLY A 112 8.29 -19.06 13.82
N THR A 113 7.11 -18.56 13.47
CA THR A 113 6.01 -19.39 12.99
C THR A 113 6.35 -19.99 11.61
N ILE A 114 6.19 -21.28 11.48
CA ILE A 114 6.36 -21.99 10.20
C ILE A 114 5.01 -22.05 9.49
N THR A 115 4.95 -21.43 8.31
CA THR A 115 3.76 -21.43 7.46
C THR A 115 4.10 -22.10 6.13
N PRO A 116 3.81 -23.40 5.95
CA PRO A 116 4.19 -24.12 4.74
C PRO A 116 3.63 -23.46 3.48
N GLY A 117 4.51 -23.18 2.49
CA GLY A 117 4.12 -22.64 1.19
C GLY A 117 3.65 -21.19 1.16
N ARG A 118 3.74 -20.47 2.28
CA ARG A 118 3.36 -19.05 2.36
C ARG A 118 4.39 -18.29 3.19
N PRO A 119 4.70 -17.01 2.85
CA PRO A 119 5.50 -16.18 3.72
C PRO A 119 4.71 -15.81 4.99
N SER A 120 5.40 -15.79 6.13
CA SER A 120 4.86 -15.28 7.39
C SER A 120 5.02 -13.77 7.54
N TYR A 121 5.46 -13.09 6.49
CA TYR A 121 5.76 -11.66 6.45
C TYR A 121 5.28 -11.02 5.14
N SER A 122 5.29 -9.71 5.15
CA SER A 122 5.13 -8.87 3.97
C SER A 122 6.26 -7.87 3.92
N HIS A 123 6.66 -7.48 2.72
CA HIS A 123 7.51 -6.33 2.46
C HIS A 123 6.69 -5.05 2.55
N MET A 124 7.27 -3.98 3.10
CA MET A 124 6.75 -2.64 2.98
C MET A 124 7.88 -1.73 2.51
N LEU A 125 7.79 -1.25 1.27
CA LEU A 125 8.81 -0.46 0.60
C LEU A 125 8.29 0.95 0.37
N CYS A 126 9.10 1.96 0.70
CA CYS A 126 8.82 3.35 0.41
C CYS A 126 9.80 3.87 -0.63
N VAL A 127 9.29 4.41 -1.72
CA VAL A 127 10.09 4.96 -2.81
C VAL A 127 9.68 6.40 -3.12
N SER A 128 10.63 7.21 -3.59
CA SER A 128 10.40 8.59 -4.03
C SER A 128 11.20 8.89 -5.30
N LYS A 129 10.62 9.68 -6.19
CA LYS A 129 11.34 10.24 -7.35
C LYS A 129 12.18 11.45 -6.99
N SER A 130 11.82 12.13 -5.91
CA SER A 130 12.54 13.30 -5.42
C SER A 130 13.63 12.91 -4.42
N PRO A 131 14.70 13.69 -4.30
CA PRO A 131 15.64 13.55 -3.20
C PRO A 131 14.90 13.59 -1.87
N PHE A 132 15.24 12.65 -0.99
CA PHE A 132 14.60 12.51 0.31
C PHE A 132 15.66 12.56 1.42
N ALA A 133 15.47 13.43 2.39
CA ALA A 133 16.34 13.49 3.55
C ALA A 133 16.19 12.21 4.40
N THR A 134 17.23 11.86 5.13
CA THR A 134 17.15 10.76 6.09
C THR A 134 16.00 11.02 7.07
N PRO A 135 15.07 10.06 7.25
CA PRO A 135 13.94 10.22 8.17
C PRO A 135 14.39 10.64 9.57
N THR A 136 13.76 11.64 10.12
CA THR A 136 14.10 12.19 11.46
C THR A 136 13.54 11.34 12.59
N ARG A 137 12.49 10.57 12.32
CA ARG A 137 11.81 9.67 13.27
C ARG A 137 11.75 8.24 12.70
N PRO A 138 12.89 7.54 12.61
CA PRO A 138 12.91 6.19 12.09
C PRO A 138 12.07 5.26 13.00
N GLY A 139 11.21 4.48 12.38
CA GLY A 139 10.51 3.37 13.06
C GLY A 139 11.29 2.06 12.93
N PRO A 140 10.87 0.97 13.61
CA PRO A 140 11.51 -0.33 13.49
C PRO A 140 11.50 -0.84 12.05
N ASP A 141 12.58 -1.52 11.65
CA ASP A 141 12.66 -2.13 10.31
C ASP A 141 11.87 -3.44 10.22
N VAL A 142 11.65 -4.09 11.37
CA VAL A 142 10.80 -5.27 11.48
C VAL A 142 9.64 -4.97 12.41
N LEU A 143 8.42 -5.00 11.87
CA LEU A 143 7.20 -4.92 12.63
C LEU A 143 6.79 -6.34 13.02
N ALA A 144 6.80 -6.64 14.32
CA ALA A 144 6.49 -7.98 14.83
C ALA A 144 5.01 -8.38 14.66
N ASP A 145 4.13 -7.42 14.41
CA ASP A 145 2.69 -7.62 14.24
C ASP A 145 2.12 -6.62 13.21
N ALA A 146 1.47 -7.17 12.20
CA ALA A 146 0.76 -6.37 11.18
C ALA A 146 -0.47 -5.63 11.72
N GLY A 147 -0.98 -6.04 12.87
CA GLY A 147 -2.25 -5.56 13.43
C GLY A 147 -3.47 -6.25 12.84
N TYR A 148 -4.64 -5.79 13.26
CA TYR A 148 -5.92 -6.33 12.79
C TYR A 148 -6.05 -6.25 11.26
N MET A 149 -6.47 -7.33 10.67
CA MET A 149 -6.77 -7.46 9.24
C MET A 149 -8.24 -7.84 9.08
N PRO A 150 -9.10 -6.98 8.55
CA PRO A 150 -10.53 -7.28 8.38
C PRO A 150 -10.77 -8.45 7.41
N TRP A 151 -9.81 -8.75 6.55
CA TRP A 151 -9.79 -9.90 5.65
C TRP A 151 -8.35 -10.35 5.37
N SER A 152 -8.19 -11.59 4.95
CA SER A 152 -6.88 -12.27 4.88
C SER A 152 -5.82 -11.64 3.96
N ARG A 153 -6.25 -10.76 3.05
CA ARG A 153 -5.36 -10.04 2.11
C ARG A 153 -5.25 -8.55 2.43
N ALA A 154 -5.89 -8.08 3.51
CA ALA A 154 -5.78 -6.69 3.91
C ALA A 154 -4.36 -6.36 4.38
N MET A 155 -3.96 -5.13 4.17
CA MET A 155 -2.87 -4.54 4.92
C MET A 155 -3.32 -4.39 6.38
N GLY A 156 -2.54 -4.91 7.32
CA GLY A 156 -2.86 -4.85 8.73
C GLY A 156 -2.86 -3.42 9.28
N GLU A 157 -3.67 -3.18 10.29
CA GLU A 157 -3.85 -1.84 10.85
C GLU A 157 -2.54 -1.21 11.34
N ASN A 158 -1.66 -1.99 12.03
CA ASN A 158 -0.37 -1.49 12.49
C ASN A 158 0.55 -1.11 11.33
N ALA A 159 0.56 -1.90 10.26
CA ALA A 159 1.32 -1.59 9.05
C ALA A 159 0.80 -0.30 8.39
N CYS A 160 -0.52 -0.14 8.25
CA CYS A 160 -1.13 1.10 7.75
C CYS A 160 -0.76 2.30 8.62
N ARG A 161 -0.78 2.15 9.96
CA ARG A 161 -0.40 3.22 10.89
C ARG A 161 1.06 3.63 10.75
N VAL A 162 1.97 2.66 10.57
CA VAL A 162 3.40 2.96 10.36
C VAL A 162 3.58 3.75 9.07
N ALA A 163 2.96 3.32 7.97
CA ALA A 163 3.02 4.03 6.70
C ALA A 163 2.44 5.46 6.81
N CYS A 164 1.23 5.60 7.37
CA CYS A 164 0.59 6.91 7.51
C CYS A 164 1.34 7.84 8.49
N ARG A 165 1.92 7.32 9.58
CA ARG A 165 2.76 8.13 10.48
C ARG A 165 3.99 8.65 9.77
N PHE A 166 4.67 7.82 8.97
CA PHE A 166 5.79 8.27 8.16
C PHE A 166 5.37 9.43 7.24
N LEU A 167 4.23 9.31 6.55
CA LEU A 167 3.73 10.40 5.70
C LEU A 167 3.51 11.69 6.49
N ARG A 168 2.90 11.59 7.66
CA ARG A 168 2.60 12.76 8.51
C ARG A 168 3.85 13.44 9.06
N ASP A 169 4.84 12.62 9.48
CA ASP A 169 5.99 13.10 10.23
C ASP A 169 7.16 13.51 9.33
N GLU A 170 7.25 12.96 8.11
CA GLU A 170 8.42 13.09 7.23
C GLU A 170 8.10 13.67 5.85
N THR A 171 6.83 13.94 5.54
CA THR A 171 6.43 14.48 4.23
C THR A 171 5.41 15.62 4.36
N ALA A 172 5.18 16.34 3.28
CA ALA A 172 4.09 17.33 3.19
C ALA A 172 2.75 16.72 2.72
N THR A 173 2.56 15.42 2.88
CA THR A 173 1.36 14.72 2.41
C THR A 173 0.12 15.20 3.16
N THR A 174 -0.93 15.50 2.41
CA THR A 174 -2.27 15.80 2.91
C THR A 174 -3.32 14.80 2.41
N THR A 175 -3.02 14.14 1.29
CA THR A 175 -3.91 13.16 0.65
C THR A 175 -3.21 11.83 0.46
N VAL A 176 -3.81 10.76 0.97
CA VAL A 176 -3.38 9.38 0.76
C VAL A 176 -4.25 8.76 -0.31
N VAL A 177 -3.63 8.23 -1.36
CA VAL A 177 -4.30 7.53 -2.46
C VAL A 177 -3.95 6.04 -2.40
N ASP A 178 -4.97 5.19 -2.48
CA ASP A 178 -4.82 3.74 -2.61
C ASP A 178 -5.52 3.27 -3.90
N PRO A 179 -4.77 3.11 -5.01
CA PRO A 179 -5.35 2.73 -6.29
C PRO A 179 -5.85 1.27 -6.35
N PHE A 180 -5.59 0.47 -5.34
CA PHE A 180 -6.08 -0.91 -5.22
C PHE A 180 -6.67 -1.13 -3.82
N CYS A 181 -7.59 -0.25 -3.41
CA CYS A 181 -7.96 -0.06 -2.00
C CYS A 181 -8.69 -1.25 -1.36
N GLY A 182 -9.20 -2.19 -2.13
CA GLY A 182 -9.95 -3.31 -1.58
C GLY A 182 -11.12 -2.84 -0.71
N GLU A 183 -11.16 -3.31 0.52
CA GLU A 183 -12.19 -2.93 1.50
C GLU A 183 -11.80 -1.70 2.35
N GLY A 184 -10.68 -1.00 2.02
CA GLY A 184 -10.38 0.34 2.51
C GLY A 184 -9.64 0.43 3.85
N SER A 185 -8.85 -0.57 4.24
CA SER A 185 -8.05 -0.52 5.49
C SER A 185 -7.11 0.68 5.53
N VAL A 186 -6.38 0.94 4.44
CA VAL A 186 -5.51 2.11 4.31
C VAL A 186 -6.29 3.40 4.47
N LEU A 187 -7.46 3.50 3.81
CA LEU A 187 -8.30 4.70 3.84
C LEU A 187 -8.82 5.00 5.25
N ALA A 188 -9.22 3.95 5.98
CA ALA A 188 -9.69 4.09 7.36
C ALA A 188 -8.61 4.64 8.28
N VAL A 189 -7.38 4.11 8.18
CA VAL A 189 -6.24 4.57 8.98
C VAL A 189 -5.83 5.99 8.58
N ALA A 190 -5.76 6.28 7.28
CA ALA A 190 -5.42 7.60 6.77
C ALA A 190 -6.39 8.67 7.32
N ASN A 191 -7.70 8.44 7.22
CA ASN A 191 -8.70 9.36 7.76
C ASN A 191 -8.58 9.54 9.28
N ALA A 192 -8.33 8.46 10.04
CA ALA A 192 -8.16 8.54 11.49
C ALA A 192 -6.92 9.35 11.90
N LEU A 193 -5.95 9.50 11.00
CA LEU A 193 -4.75 10.32 11.20
C LEU A 193 -4.84 11.71 10.54
N GLY A 194 -6.03 12.09 10.02
CA GLY A 194 -6.31 13.43 9.51
C GLY A 194 -6.05 13.63 8.01
N PHE A 195 -5.66 12.58 7.27
CA PHE A 195 -5.48 12.68 5.82
C PHE A 195 -6.81 12.61 5.07
N THR A 196 -6.94 13.37 4.01
CA THR A 196 -7.89 13.05 2.94
C THR A 196 -7.51 11.69 2.36
N ALA A 197 -8.49 10.82 2.09
CA ALA A 197 -8.24 9.49 1.56
C ALA A 197 -9.01 9.28 0.25
N VAL A 198 -8.31 8.78 -0.78
CA VAL A 198 -8.89 8.43 -2.08
C VAL A 198 -8.60 6.96 -2.35
N GLY A 199 -9.64 6.17 -2.55
CA GLY A 199 -9.52 4.75 -2.87
C GLY A 199 -10.12 4.41 -4.22
N ILE A 200 -9.46 3.54 -4.97
CA ILE A 200 -9.95 3.02 -6.24
C ILE A 200 -9.98 1.50 -6.15
N ASP A 201 -11.04 0.87 -6.58
CA ASP A 201 -11.15 -0.58 -6.75
C ASP A 201 -12.13 -0.91 -7.88
N LEU A 202 -11.88 -1.98 -8.60
CA LEU A 202 -12.74 -2.44 -9.69
C LEU A 202 -14.06 -3.02 -9.18
N SER A 203 -14.08 -3.56 -7.97
CA SER A 203 -15.24 -4.24 -7.36
C SER A 203 -16.20 -3.26 -6.69
N ALA A 204 -17.42 -3.15 -7.21
CA ALA A 204 -18.50 -2.37 -6.59
C ALA A 204 -18.76 -2.79 -5.13
N ARG A 205 -18.68 -4.11 -4.83
CA ARG A 205 -18.86 -4.63 -3.48
C ARG A 205 -17.77 -4.11 -2.54
N ARG A 206 -16.50 -4.18 -2.95
CA ARG A 206 -15.36 -3.67 -2.14
C ARG A 206 -15.45 -2.16 -1.95
N CYS A 207 -15.77 -1.41 -3.00
CA CYS A 207 -15.98 0.04 -2.91
C CYS A 207 -17.08 0.42 -1.91
N LYS A 208 -18.19 -0.35 -1.87
CA LYS A 208 -19.25 -0.13 -0.87
C LYS A 208 -18.74 -0.30 0.55
N VAL A 209 -17.97 -1.35 0.82
CA VAL A 209 -17.35 -1.59 2.14
C VAL A 209 -16.34 -0.48 2.45
N ALA A 210 -15.45 -0.15 1.52
CA ALA A 210 -14.39 0.84 1.70
C ALA A 210 -14.93 2.24 2.05
N ARG A 211 -16.10 2.62 1.55
CA ARG A 211 -16.75 3.90 1.90
C ARG A 211 -17.13 3.98 3.38
N GLN A 212 -17.44 2.84 4.00
CA GLN A 212 -17.94 2.74 5.36
C GLN A 212 -16.91 2.19 6.35
N GLN A 213 -15.75 1.72 5.85
CA GLN A 213 -14.70 1.12 6.69
C GLN A 213 -14.23 2.12 7.75
N ILE A 214 -14.31 1.74 9.01
CA ILE A 214 -13.80 2.49 10.16
C ILE A 214 -12.83 1.62 10.94
N LEU A 215 -11.93 2.24 11.70
CA LEU A 215 -11.11 1.50 12.64
C LEU A 215 -11.98 0.99 13.77
N ASP A 216 -11.86 -0.29 14.07
CA ASP A 216 -12.52 -0.86 15.25
C ASP A 216 -11.81 -0.32 16.50
N SER A 217 -12.56 0.43 17.30
CA SER A 217 -12.07 0.96 18.57
C SER A 217 -11.84 -0.14 19.64
N SER A 218 -12.32 -1.36 19.39
CA SER A 218 -12.19 -2.49 20.32
C SER A 218 -10.81 -3.18 20.24
N SER A 219 -10.02 -2.95 19.20
CA SER A 219 -8.67 -3.52 19.05
C SER A 219 -7.57 -2.77 19.83
N ARG A 220 -7.93 -1.86 20.73
CA ARG A 220 -7.00 -1.08 21.57
C ARG A 220 -6.64 -1.76 22.91
N ARG A 221 -6.65 -3.09 22.98
CA ARG A 221 -6.18 -3.80 24.19
C ARG A 221 -4.91 -4.57 23.90
#